data_6fb9980b1ea62997d2caedb19b4d7ba1
#
_entry.id   6fb9980b1ea62997d2caedb19b4d7ba1
#
_cell.length_a   1.000
_cell.length_b   1.000
_cell.length_c   1.000
_cell.angle_alpha   90.00
_cell.angle_beta   90.00
_cell.angle_gamma   90.00
#
_symmetry.space_group_name_H-M   'P 1'
#
loop_
_entity.id
_entity.type
_entity.pdbx_description
1 polymer ?
#
loop_
_entity_poly.entity_id
_entity_poly.type
_entity_poly.pdbx_seq_one_letter_code
_entity_poly.pdbx_strand_id
1 'polypeptide(L)'
;MYRVGIWAAFLLLFAAGFSQLHAQQSPFPGVPYNRGQDVSPTFDGWEKNPDGSFSMWFGYYNRNTEEALDLNVGSDNNLDLGNGDQGQPTHFYPGRRWWVFKVVVPKDWPKDKRLVWTLTNRGRTNQAKAWLQPEWEADKLLISADAAADRSLMILGRPVSESIIAGNTAPVISGTPTATVTLPAAATLKVTVTDDGLPKPREGEKGSDGVVTRSVDGVRVRWILYRGPANANVRFDPEVTPAAVYGKPLNAETKATFSAPGDYWIRAIASDVALFSFYDIKVNVKR
;
A
#
# COMPACT_ATOMS: atom_id res chain seq x y z
N MET A 1 24.23 -19.31 -76.76
CA MET A 1 23.81 -17.88 -76.70
C MET A 1 22.69 -17.74 -75.69
N TYR A 2 22.93 -16.91 -74.69
CA TYR A 2 21.98 -16.33 -73.73
C TYR A 2 21.21 -17.23 -72.73
N ARG A 3 21.79 -17.47 -71.54
CA ARG A 3 21.09 -17.74 -70.33
C ARG A 3 21.71 -16.83 -69.28
N VAL A 4 21.24 -15.62 -69.19
CA VAL A 4 21.49 -14.70 -68.05
C VAL A 4 20.15 -14.02 -67.78
N GLY A 5 19.59 -14.16 -66.57
CA GLY A 5 18.49 -13.28 -66.17
C GLY A 5 17.36 -13.89 -65.34
N ILE A 6 17.59 -14.73 -64.32
CA ILE A 6 16.52 -15.11 -63.35
C ILE A 6 17.07 -15.15 -61.88
N TRP A 7 18.12 -14.46 -61.56
CA TRP A 7 18.63 -14.49 -60.20
C TRP A 7 18.55 -13.13 -59.46
N ALA A 8 17.85 -12.13 -60.02
CA ALA A 8 17.78 -10.82 -59.40
C ALA A 8 16.44 -10.51 -58.68
N ALA A 9 15.47 -11.45 -58.68
CA ALA A 9 14.12 -11.19 -58.15
C ALA A 9 13.86 -11.82 -56.77
N PHE A 10 14.78 -12.56 -56.16
CA PHE A 10 14.56 -13.25 -54.88
C PHE A 10 15.24 -12.61 -53.67
N LEU A 11 15.93 -11.48 -53.81
CA LEU A 11 16.63 -10.80 -52.73
C LEU A 11 15.92 -9.56 -52.16
N LEU A 12 14.70 -9.25 -52.60
CA LEU A 12 13.96 -8.07 -52.15
C LEU A 12 12.73 -8.37 -51.25
N LEU A 13 12.48 -9.63 -50.89
CA LEU A 13 11.30 -10.02 -50.10
C LEU A 13 11.61 -10.46 -48.67
N PHE A 14 12.83 -10.28 -48.19
CA PHE A 14 13.19 -10.67 -46.80
C PHE A 14 13.59 -9.48 -45.92
N ALA A 15 13.36 -8.24 -46.35
CA ALA A 15 13.69 -7.04 -45.55
C ALA A 15 12.49 -6.34 -44.87
N ALA A 16 11.30 -6.97 -44.89
CA ALA A 16 10.11 -6.40 -44.23
C ALA A 16 9.62 -7.34 -43.15
N GLY A 17 10.19 -7.32 -41.98
CA GLY A 17 9.68 -8.16 -40.90
C GLY A 17 10.41 -8.18 -39.56
N PHE A 18 11.36 -7.30 -39.32
CA PHE A 18 11.91 -7.10 -38.00
C PHE A 18 11.69 -5.66 -37.53
N SER A 19 10.43 -5.31 -37.26
CA SER A 19 10.14 -4.24 -36.31
C SER A 19 10.63 -4.76 -34.98
N GLN A 20 11.89 -4.53 -34.65
CA GLN A 20 12.41 -4.72 -33.32
C GLN A 20 11.58 -3.80 -32.41
N LEU A 21 10.67 -4.39 -31.64
CA LEU A 21 10.18 -3.76 -30.43
C LEU A 21 11.40 -3.53 -29.52
N HIS A 22 12.08 -2.43 -29.76
CA HIS A 22 13.05 -1.93 -28.80
C HIS A 22 12.21 -1.52 -27.59
N ALA A 23 12.08 -2.43 -26.61
CA ALA A 23 11.80 -2.00 -25.25
C ALA A 23 12.80 -0.90 -24.98
N GLN A 24 12.35 0.34 -24.81
CA GLN A 24 13.20 1.44 -24.40
C GLN A 24 13.85 1.07 -23.07
N GLN A 25 14.99 0.42 -23.11
CA GLN A 25 15.87 0.36 -21.97
C GLN A 25 16.30 1.79 -21.73
N SER A 26 15.97 2.33 -20.55
CA SER A 26 16.51 3.62 -20.14
C SER A 26 18.02 3.59 -20.33
N PRO A 27 18.63 4.53 -21.07
CA PRO A 27 20.08 4.60 -21.22
C PRO A 27 20.80 4.84 -19.89
N PHE A 28 20.03 5.14 -18.83
CA PHE A 28 20.51 5.34 -17.47
C PHE A 28 19.81 4.35 -16.51
N PRO A 29 20.42 3.19 -16.20
CA PRO A 29 19.89 2.28 -15.19
C PRO A 29 19.72 3.03 -13.88
N GLY A 30 18.50 3.05 -13.32
CA GLY A 30 18.19 3.69 -12.05
C GLY A 30 17.59 5.10 -12.12
N VAL A 31 17.33 5.66 -13.31
CA VAL A 31 16.56 6.89 -13.42
C VAL A 31 15.09 6.59 -13.09
N PRO A 32 14.53 7.19 -12.02
CA PRO A 32 13.12 7.00 -11.70
C PRO A 32 12.23 7.70 -12.73
N TYR A 33 11.11 7.07 -13.08
CA TYR A 33 10.10 7.64 -13.96
C TYR A 33 8.98 8.28 -13.14
N ASN A 34 8.59 9.49 -13.50
CA ASN A 34 7.49 10.17 -12.82
C ASN A 34 6.15 9.50 -13.11
N ARG A 35 5.95 9.03 -14.35
CA ARG A 35 4.68 8.48 -14.85
C ARG A 35 4.89 7.39 -15.89
N GLY A 36 3.82 6.66 -16.20
CA GLY A 36 3.79 5.71 -17.32
C GLY A 36 4.29 4.32 -16.98
N GLN A 37 4.73 4.06 -15.75
CA GLN A 37 5.16 2.75 -15.30
C GLN A 37 3.99 1.95 -14.71
N ASP A 38 4.14 0.63 -14.67
CA ASP A 38 3.18 -0.28 -14.08
C ASP A 38 3.31 -0.36 -12.55
N VAL A 39 2.27 -0.92 -11.92
CA VAL A 39 2.29 -1.37 -10.53
C VAL A 39 2.36 -2.90 -10.50
N SER A 40 3.19 -3.42 -9.61
CA SER A 40 3.35 -4.86 -9.37
C SER A 40 2.90 -5.22 -7.95
N PRO A 41 2.15 -6.31 -7.77
CA PRO A 41 1.82 -6.82 -6.44
C PRO A 41 3.05 -7.47 -5.81
N THR A 42 3.09 -7.53 -4.48
CA THR A 42 4.12 -8.26 -3.73
C THR A 42 3.48 -9.09 -2.64
N PHE A 43 4.10 -10.22 -2.32
CA PHE A 43 3.84 -10.96 -1.11
C PHE A 43 4.86 -10.53 -0.07
N ASP A 44 4.41 -10.06 1.08
CA ASP A 44 5.28 -9.46 2.09
C ASP A 44 5.59 -10.42 3.24
N GLY A 45 4.80 -11.49 3.37
CA GLY A 45 4.99 -12.51 4.39
C GLY A 45 3.66 -13.03 4.95
N TRP A 46 3.76 -13.93 5.91
CA TRP A 46 2.59 -14.48 6.60
C TRP A 46 2.81 -14.56 8.10
N GLU A 47 1.73 -14.46 8.86
CA GLU A 47 1.69 -14.58 10.32
C GLU A 47 0.73 -15.69 10.73
N LYS A 48 1.06 -16.42 11.81
CA LYS A 48 0.13 -17.34 12.45
C LYS A 48 -0.77 -16.58 13.42
N ASN A 49 -2.07 -16.67 13.23
CA ASN A 49 -3.05 -16.09 14.14
C ASN A 49 -3.25 -16.90 15.41
N PRO A 50 -3.74 -16.31 16.52
CA PRO A 50 -3.99 -17.01 17.78
C PRO A 50 -4.98 -18.17 17.68
N ASP A 51 -5.93 -18.13 16.73
CA ASP A 51 -6.90 -19.20 16.45
C ASP A 51 -6.33 -20.34 15.58
N GLY A 52 -5.07 -20.22 15.18
CA GLY A 52 -4.35 -21.17 14.33
C GLY A 52 -4.52 -20.92 12.82
N SER A 53 -5.36 -19.99 12.39
CA SER A 53 -5.40 -19.54 10.99
C SER A 53 -4.14 -18.78 10.62
N PHE A 54 -3.99 -18.42 9.34
CA PHE A 54 -2.83 -17.67 8.86
C PHE A 54 -3.26 -16.39 8.14
N SER A 55 -2.56 -15.29 8.41
CA SER A 55 -2.71 -14.04 7.69
C SER A 55 -1.61 -13.94 6.62
N MET A 56 -1.98 -13.93 5.35
CA MET A 56 -1.06 -13.69 4.24
C MET A 56 -1.08 -12.23 3.86
N TRP A 57 0.05 -11.53 4.01
CA TRP A 57 0.19 -10.11 3.80
C TRP A 57 0.68 -9.79 2.39
N PHE A 58 0.05 -8.79 1.80
CA PHE A 58 0.39 -8.27 0.48
C PHE A 58 0.67 -6.79 0.53
N GLY A 59 1.61 -6.39 -0.29
CA GLY A 59 1.92 -5.02 -0.61
C GLY A 59 2.02 -4.83 -2.12
N TYR A 60 2.55 -3.69 -2.55
CA TYR A 60 2.77 -3.44 -3.96
C TYR A 60 3.95 -2.50 -4.20
N TYR A 61 4.42 -2.46 -5.44
CA TYR A 61 5.37 -1.48 -5.91
C TYR A 61 4.82 -0.78 -7.16
N ASN A 62 4.38 0.47 -6.99
CA ASN A 62 4.11 1.37 -8.10
C ASN A 62 5.42 2.03 -8.50
N ARG A 63 5.90 1.72 -9.71
CA ARG A 63 7.22 2.16 -10.20
C ARG A 63 7.29 3.63 -10.58
N ASN A 64 6.16 4.35 -10.56
CA ASN A 64 6.11 5.78 -10.75
C ASN A 64 6.54 6.51 -9.47
N THR A 65 7.10 7.71 -9.61
CA THR A 65 7.44 8.57 -8.48
C THR A 65 6.36 9.60 -8.16
N GLU A 66 5.45 9.88 -9.11
CA GLU A 66 4.38 10.88 -8.96
C GLU A 66 2.99 10.33 -9.31
N GLU A 67 2.89 9.40 -10.26
CA GLU A 67 1.60 8.93 -10.75
C GLU A 67 1.03 7.85 -9.84
N ALA A 68 -0.14 8.10 -9.24
CA ALA A 68 -0.98 7.05 -8.69
C ALA A 68 -1.74 6.33 -9.80
N LEU A 69 -2.04 5.04 -9.60
CA LEU A 69 -2.79 4.23 -10.55
C LEU A 69 -4.07 3.72 -9.90
N ASP A 70 -5.15 3.67 -10.68
CA ASP A 70 -6.43 3.11 -10.26
C ASP A 70 -6.73 1.83 -11.05
N LEU A 71 -6.92 0.72 -10.33
CA LEU A 71 -7.28 -0.58 -10.87
C LEU A 71 -8.44 -1.15 -10.07
N ASN A 72 -9.61 -1.15 -10.66
CA ASN A 72 -10.79 -1.72 -10.01
C ASN A 72 -10.64 -3.23 -9.79
N VAL A 73 -11.25 -3.74 -8.74
CA VAL A 73 -11.37 -5.18 -8.53
C VAL A 73 -12.11 -5.81 -9.72
N GLY A 74 -11.54 -6.87 -10.27
CA GLY A 74 -12.04 -7.55 -11.47
C GLY A 74 -10.90 -8.25 -12.20
N SER A 75 -10.96 -8.35 -13.53
CA SER A 75 -9.95 -9.03 -14.34
C SER A 75 -8.54 -8.47 -14.16
N ASP A 76 -8.42 -7.17 -13.93
CA ASP A 76 -7.14 -6.45 -13.83
C ASP A 76 -6.59 -6.32 -12.41
N ASN A 77 -7.38 -6.67 -11.40
CA ASN A 77 -7.01 -6.66 -9.98
C ASN A 77 -7.77 -7.77 -9.25
N ASN A 78 -7.18 -8.95 -9.20
CA ASN A 78 -7.86 -10.16 -8.80
C ASN A 78 -7.00 -11.06 -7.91
N LEU A 79 -7.62 -11.63 -6.86
CA LEU A 79 -7.08 -12.77 -6.14
C LEU A 79 -7.77 -14.06 -6.58
N ASP A 80 -7.03 -15.16 -6.65
CA ASP A 80 -7.54 -16.48 -7.03
C ASP A 80 -8.27 -17.20 -5.87
N LEU A 81 -9.01 -16.44 -5.07
CA LEU A 81 -9.78 -16.91 -3.93
C LEU A 81 -11.19 -16.29 -3.93
N GLY A 82 -12.22 -17.12 -3.75
CA GLY A 82 -13.60 -16.68 -3.71
C GLY A 82 -14.04 -16.01 -5.01
N ASN A 83 -14.58 -14.78 -4.90
CA ASN A 83 -15.00 -13.98 -6.03
C ASN A 83 -13.92 -13.03 -6.56
N GLY A 84 -12.67 -13.19 -6.10
CA GLY A 84 -11.55 -12.35 -6.51
C GLY A 84 -11.38 -11.05 -5.69
N ASP A 85 -12.38 -10.66 -4.90
CA ASP A 85 -12.30 -9.56 -3.93
C ASP A 85 -11.98 -10.08 -2.54
N GLN A 86 -10.78 -9.78 -2.05
CA GLN A 86 -10.29 -10.13 -0.73
C GLN A 86 -9.90 -8.88 0.09
N GLY A 87 -10.44 -7.72 -0.29
CA GLY A 87 -10.12 -6.47 0.39
C GLY A 87 -8.89 -5.73 -0.16
N GLN A 88 -8.34 -6.14 -1.31
CA GLN A 88 -7.21 -5.48 -1.95
C GLN A 88 -7.51 -4.03 -2.34
N PRO A 89 -6.50 -3.11 -2.42
CA PRO A 89 -6.70 -1.73 -2.82
C PRO A 89 -7.15 -1.62 -4.28
N THR A 90 -7.79 -0.48 -4.63
CA THR A 90 -8.00 -0.07 -6.02
C THR A 90 -7.22 1.19 -6.38
N HIS A 91 -6.69 1.91 -5.39
CA HIS A 91 -5.87 3.10 -5.57
C HIS A 91 -4.42 2.79 -5.13
N PHE A 92 -3.46 2.98 -6.03
CA PHE A 92 -2.06 2.59 -5.86
C PHE A 92 -1.17 3.83 -5.85
N TYR A 93 -0.79 4.28 -4.67
CA TYR A 93 0.14 5.41 -4.51
C TYR A 93 1.53 5.10 -5.07
N PRO A 94 2.31 6.11 -5.48
CA PRO A 94 3.68 5.94 -5.94
C PRO A 94 4.58 5.24 -4.93
N GLY A 95 5.54 4.47 -5.45
CA GLY A 95 6.57 3.82 -4.65
C GLY A 95 6.19 2.46 -4.08
N ARG A 96 7.06 1.93 -3.22
CA ARG A 96 6.84 0.67 -2.51
C ARG A 96 5.90 0.89 -1.32
N ARG A 97 4.89 0.02 -1.20
CA ARG A 97 3.96 -0.03 -0.07
C ARG A 97 3.97 -1.42 0.54
N TRP A 98 4.30 -1.49 1.81
CA TRP A 98 4.41 -2.73 2.57
C TRP A 98 3.13 -3.00 3.37
N TRP A 99 2.80 -4.27 3.60
CA TRP A 99 1.74 -4.71 4.54
C TRP A 99 0.39 -4.02 4.29
N VAL A 100 0.01 -3.85 3.02
CA VAL A 100 -1.15 -3.03 2.61
C VAL A 100 -2.47 -3.68 2.99
N PHE A 101 -2.57 -5.00 2.81
CA PHE A 101 -3.73 -5.79 3.25
C PHE A 101 -3.33 -7.23 3.47
N LYS A 102 -4.19 -7.95 4.20
CA LYS A 102 -3.99 -9.36 4.45
C LYS A 102 -5.21 -10.19 4.08
N VAL A 103 -4.97 -11.41 3.66
CA VAL A 103 -5.99 -12.42 3.44
C VAL A 103 -5.82 -13.50 4.49
N VAL A 104 -6.89 -13.76 5.23
CA VAL A 104 -6.89 -14.82 6.24
C VAL A 104 -7.26 -16.14 5.57
N VAL A 105 -6.39 -17.15 5.73
CA VAL A 105 -6.61 -18.52 5.27
C VAL A 105 -6.74 -19.47 6.45
N PRO A 106 -7.52 -20.55 6.33
CA PRO A 106 -7.82 -21.43 7.46
C PRO A 106 -6.57 -22.18 7.96
N LYS A 107 -6.64 -22.72 9.19
CA LYS A 107 -5.55 -23.46 9.85
C LYS A 107 -5.08 -24.71 9.10
N ASP A 108 -5.95 -25.29 8.28
CA ASP A 108 -5.69 -26.46 7.45
C ASP A 108 -5.29 -26.11 6.01
N TRP A 109 -4.93 -24.83 5.76
CA TRP A 109 -4.42 -24.39 4.46
C TRP A 109 -3.18 -25.20 4.08
N PRO A 110 -3.16 -25.88 2.90
CA PRO A 110 -2.00 -26.65 2.48
C PRO A 110 -0.76 -25.76 2.34
N LYS A 111 0.38 -26.22 2.88
CA LYS A 111 1.60 -25.41 2.94
C LYS A 111 2.14 -25.01 1.57
N ASP A 112 1.93 -25.84 0.56
CA ASP A 112 2.35 -25.65 -0.83
C ASP A 112 1.29 -24.94 -1.70
N LYS A 113 0.05 -24.82 -1.19
CA LYS A 113 -1.03 -24.12 -1.89
C LYS A 113 -0.72 -22.62 -1.95
N ARG A 114 -0.76 -22.09 -3.15
CA ARG A 114 -0.52 -20.68 -3.41
C ARG A 114 -1.82 -19.91 -3.47
N LEU A 115 -1.79 -18.70 -2.92
CA LEU A 115 -2.78 -17.65 -3.11
C LEU A 115 -2.14 -16.61 -4.01
N VAL A 116 -2.76 -16.33 -5.16
CA VAL A 116 -2.16 -15.47 -6.18
C VAL A 116 -2.93 -14.17 -6.32
N TRP A 117 -2.25 -13.05 -6.11
CA TRP A 117 -2.77 -11.73 -6.45
C TRP A 117 -2.21 -11.30 -7.80
N THR A 118 -3.10 -11.01 -8.74
CA THR A 118 -2.76 -10.62 -10.12
C THR A 118 -3.15 -9.15 -10.34
N LEU A 119 -2.22 -8.36 -10.87
CA LEU A 119 -2.45 -7.01 -11.36
C LEU A 119 -2.08 -6.92 -12.84
N THR A 120 -3.01 -6.45 -13.66
CA THR A 120 -2.79 -6.20 -15.10
C THR A 120 -2.95 -4.70 -15.37
N ASN A 121 -1.88 -4.07 -15.80
CA ASN A 121 -1.89 -2.65 -16.13
C ASN A 121 -0.72 -2.29 -17.05
N ARG A 122 -0.88 -1.23 -17.84
CA ARG A 122 0.14 -0.76 -18.77
C ARG A 122 0.66 -1.85 -19.73
N GLY A 123 -0.23 -2.80 -20.11
CA GLY A 123 0.11 -3.94 -20.98
C GLY A 123 0.95 -5.03 -20.31
N ARG A 124 1.08 -5.02 -18.98
CA ARG A 124 1.82 -6.01 -18.20
C ARG A 124 0.92 -6.68 -17.17
N THR A 125 1.10 -7.98 -17.01
CA THR A 125 0.48 -8.77 -15.95
C THR A 125 1.55 -9.21 -14.96
N ASN A 126 1.41 -8.79 -13.71
CA ASN A 126 2.32 -9.12 -12.62
C ASN A 126 1.55 -9.92 -11.55
N GLN A 127 2.24 -10.86 -10.90
CA GLN A 127 1.65 -11.74 -9.90
C GLN A 127 2.50 -11.78 -8.63
N ALA A 128 1.83 -11.68 -7.49
CA ALA A 128 2.38 -12.08 -6.20
C ALA A 128 1.81 -13.44 -5.81
N LYS A 129 2.67 -14.38 -5.44
CA LYS A 129 2.31 -15.74 -5.05
C LYS A 129 2.63 -15.93 -3.57
N ALA A 130 1.60 -16.05 -2.74
CA ALA A 130 1.71 -16.24 -1.32
C ALA A 130 1.53 -17.72 -0.95
N TRP A 131 2.37 -18.26 -0.08
CA TRP A 131 2.24 -19.60 0.50
C TRP A 131 2.95 -19.66 1.86
N LEU A 132 2.72 -20.73 2.63
CA LEU A 132 3.24 -20.87 3.98
C LEU A 132 4.69 -21.40 3.99
N GLN A 133 5.59 -20.74 3.26
CA GLN A 133 7.02 -21.02 3.28
C GLN A 133 7.64 -20.47 4.57
N PRO A 134 8.41 -21.26 5.33
CA PRO A 134 8.96 -20.82 6.63
C PRO A 134 9.78 -19.53 6.57
N GLU A 135 10.52 -19.30 5.50
CA GLU A 135 11.37 -18.13 5.31
C GLU A 135 10.58 -16.83 5.13
N TRP A 136 9.27 -16.92 4.92
CA TRP A 136 8.36 -15.78 4.78
C TRP A 136 7.45 -15.60 6.02
N GLU A 137 7.70 -16.38 7.09
CA GLU A 137 7.04 -16.13 8.36
C GLU A 137 7.49 -14.78 8.93
N ALA A 138 6.55 -13.87 9.06
CA ALA A 138 6.80 -12.52 9.53
C ALA A 138 6.53 -12.42 11.02
N ASP A 139 7.45 -11.79 11.74
CA ASP A 139 7.28 -11.38 13.12
C ASP A 139 7.08 -9.86 13.24
N LYS A 140 6.77 -9.41 14.44
CA LYS A 140 6.58 -7.98 14.70
C LYS A 140 7.82 -7.14 14.36
N LEU A 141 9.03 -7.69 14.50
CA LEU A 141 10.27 -6.97 14.25
C LEU A 141 10.43 -6.71 12.74
N LEU A 142 10.20 -7.73 11.92
CA LEU A 142 10.23 -7.61 10.45
C LEU A 142 9.16 -6.63 9.95
N ILE A 143 7.91 -6.81 10.40
CA ILE A 143 6.79 -5.93 10.02
C ILE A 143 7.11 -4.47 10.36
N SER A 144 7.63 -4.23 11.55
CA SER A 144 7.98 -2.89 12.01
C SER A 144 9.16 -2.30 11.23
N ALA A 145 10.17 -3.10 10.89
CA ALA A 145 11.33 -2.65 10.12
C ALA A 145 10.93 -2.19 8.71
N ASP A 146 10.11 -3.00 8.02
CA ASP A 146 9.57 -2.65 6.70
C ASP A 146 8.63 -1.44 6.74
N ALA A 147 7.76 -1.40 7.75
CA ALA A 147 6.85 -0.29 7.96
C ALA A 147 7.59 1.03 8.21
N ALA A 148 8.72 0.99 8.93
CA ALA A 148 9.57 2.16 9.16
C ALA A 148 10.17 2.73 7.85
N ALA A 149 10.38 1.89 6.85
CA ALA A 149 10.81 2.30 5.52
C ALA A 149 9.67 2.90 4.67
N ASP A 150 8.42 2.59 4.99
CA ASP A 150 7.24 3.11 4.30
C ASP A 150 6.65 4.31 5.06
N ARG A 151 6.99 5.51 4.61
CA ARG A 151 6.47 6.76 5.20
C ARG A 151 4.96 6.92 5.12
N SER A 152 4.25 6.11 4.34
CA SER A 152 2.78 6.09 4.32
C SER A 152 2.20 5.35 5.52
N LEU A 153 2.89 4.35 6.03
CA LEU A 153 2.53 3.62 7.24
C LEU A 153 3.05 4.34 8.49
N MET A 154 4.33 4.74 8.46
CA MET A 154 5.00 5.39 9.58
C MET A 154 5.39 6.81 9.23
N ILE A 155 4.78 7.79 9.87
CA ILE A 155 5.05 9.22 9.62
C ILE A 155 6.49 9.57 10.00
N LEU A 156 7.02 8.90 11.01
CA LEU A 156 8.37 9.06 11.55
C LEU A 156 8.90 7.69 11.98
N GLY A 157 9.22 6.84 11.00
CA GLY A 157 9.79 5.53 11.29
C GLY A 157 11.06 5.66 12.12
N ARG A 158 11.13 4.90 13.23
CA ARG A 158 12.34 4.76 14.05
C ARG A 158 13.09 3.52 13.62
N PRO A 159 14.42 3.50 13.72
CA PRO A 159 15.15 2.25 13.67
C PRO A 159 14.56 1.29 14.72
N VAL A 160 14.18 0.11 14.27
CA VAL A 160 13.46 -0.86 15.09
C VAL A 160 14.45 -1.83 15.70
N SER A 161 14.25 -2.16 16.98
CA SER A 161 15.00 -3.18 17.71
C SER A 161 14.05 -4.01 18.55
N GLU A 162 14.48 -5.18 18.97
CA GLU A 162 13.70 -6.04 19.88
C GLU A 162 13.27 -5.28 21.13
N SER A 163 14.14 -4.43 21.69
CA SER A 163 13.81 -3.65 22.90
C SER A 163 12.72 -2.60 22.67
N ILE A 164 12.55 -2.09 21.45
CA ILE A 164 11.47 -1.17 21.08
C ILE A 164 10.15 -1.91 20.91
N ILE A 165 10.20 -3.15 20.42
CA ILE A 165 9.02 -3.99 20.16
C ILE A 165 8.60 -4.79 21.38
N ALA A 166 9.53 -5.04 22.33
CA ALA A 166 9.25 -5.84 23.52
C ALA A 166 8.08 -5.26 24.32
N GLY A 167 7.03 -6.05 24.43
CA GLY A 167 5.79 -5.66 25.12
C GLY A 167 4.87 -4.70 24.37
N ASN A 168 5.32 -4.10 23.26
CA ASN A 168 4.50 -3.21 22.44
C ASN A 168 3.40 -3.97 21.70
N THR A 169 2.21 -3.39 21.65
CA THR A 169 1.06 -3.84 20.86
C THR A 169 0.65 -2.75 19.88
N ALA A 170 0.19 -3.16 18.69
CA ALA A 170 -0.28 -2.19 17.71
C ALA A 170 -1.45 -1.36 18.26
N PRO A 171 -1.54 -0.06 17.93
CA PRO A 171 -2.65 0.78 18.33
C PRO A 171 -4.00 0.17 17.98
N VAL A 172 -4.97 0.27 18.87
CA VAL A 172 -6.35 -0.19 18.63
C VAL A 172 -7.16 0.99 18.12
N ILE A 173 -7.73 0.83 16.92
CA ILE A 173 -8.47 1.89 16.23
C ILE A 173 -9.94 1.49 16.09
N SER A 174 -10.86 2.42 16.36
CA SER A 174 -12.31 2.25 16.25
C SER A 174 -12.95 3.51 15.69
N GLY A 175 -14.16 3.37 15.13
CA GLY A 175 -14.89 4.51 14.54
C GLY A 175 -16.23 4.10 13.95
N THR A 176 -16.86 5.01 13.24
CA THR A 176 -18.08 4.72 12.47
C THR A 176 -17.66 4.15 11.11
N PRO A 177 -18.11 2.92 10.76
CA PRO A 177 -17.60 2.23 9.57
C PRO A 177 -18.17 2.77 8.24
N THR A 178 -19.18 3.64 8.30
CA THR A 178 -19.85 4.20 7.11
C THR A 178 -20.12 5.69 7.26
N ALA A 179 -20.09 6.41 6.14
CA ALA A 179 -20.50 7.80 6.05
C ALA A 179 -21.21 8.06 4.72
N THR A 180 -22.04 9.12 4.67
CA THR A 180 -22.67 9.60 3.43
C THR A 180 -22.49 11.10 3.35
N VAL A 181 -22.16 11.61 2.17
CA VAL A 181 -22.02 13.03 1.90
C VAL A 181 -22.57 13.37 0.53
N THR A 182 -23.09 14.59 0.37
CA THR A 182 -23.54 15.12 -0.93
C THR A 182 -22.63 16.25 -1.37
N LEU A 183 -22.11 16.15 -2.60
CA LEU A 183 -21.23 17.19 -3.16
C LEU A 183 -21.95 18.54 -3.23
N PRO A 184 -21.25 19.67 -3.00
CA PRO A 184 -19.80 19.79 -2.78
C PRO A 184 -19.36 19.71 -1.31
N ALA A 185 -20.23 19.28 -0.38
CA ALA A 185 -19.89 19.20 1.04
C ALA A 185 -18.75 18.21 1.30
N ALA A 186 -17.93 18.50 2.32
CA ALA A 186 -16.91 17.58 2.83
C ALA A 186 -17.52 16.62 3.85
N ALA A 187 -17.05 15.37 3.88
CA ALA A 187 -17.38 14.44 4.95
C ALA A 187 -16.44 14.63 6.14
N THR A 188 -16.98 14.71 7.34
CA THR A 188 -16.19 14.65 8.57
C THR A 188 -16.02 13.19 8.99
N LEU A 189 -14.79 12.69 8.95
CA LEU A 189 -14.45 11.32 9.33
C LEU A 189 -13.74 11.33 10.69
N LYS A 190 -14.13 10.41 11.56
CA LYS A 190 -13.64 10.34 12.94
C LYS A 190 -13.27 8.92 13.33
N VAL A 191 -12.15 8.78 14.02
CA VAL A 191 -11.74 7.54 14.68
C VAL A 191 -11.18 7.85 16.07
N THR A 192 -11.29 6.87 16.95
CA THR A 192 -10.64 6.90 18.27
C THR A 192 -9.57 5.83 18.28
N VAL A 193 -8.37 6.20 18.74
CA VAL A 193 -7.23 5.30 18.86
C VAL A 193 -6.81 5.21 20.32
N THR A 194 -6.67 3.98 20.80
CA THR A 194 -6.06 3.66 22.11
C THR A 194 -4.78 2.89 21.87
N ASP A 195 -3.84 3.04 22.80
CA ASP A 195 -2.50 2.49 22.70
C ASP A 195 -1.98 2.12 24.08
N ASP A 196 -1.04 1.16 24.16
CA ASP A 196 -0.43 0.76 25.40
C ASP A 196 0.63 1.76 25.93
N GLY A 197 0.93 2.79 25.15
CA GLY A 197 1.92 3.82 25.46
C GLY A 197 3.36 3.39 25.17
N LEU A 198 3.54 2.37 24.34
CA LEU A 198 4.84 1.95 23.85
C LEU A 198 4.97 2.23 22.35
N PRO A 199 6.20 2.43 21.84
CA PRO A 199 7.41 2.73 22.61
C PRO A 199 7.31 4.09 23.29
N LYS A 200 7.88 4.20 24.49
CA LYS A 200 7.90 5.50 25.20
C LYS A 200 8.52 6.59 24.30
N PRO A 201 7.98 7.81 24.33
CA PRO A 201 8.58 8.93 23.61
C PRO A 201 10.04 9.10 24.00
N ARG A 202 10.89 9.41 23.02
CA ARG A 202 12.28 9.78 23.27
C ARG A 202 12.31 11.12 24.01
N GLU A 203 13.22 11.26 24.96
CA GLU A 203 13.54 12.57 25.50
C GLU A 203 14.03 13.47 24.36
N GLY A 204 13.54 14.71 24.33
CA GLY A 204 13.93 15.66 23.29
C GLY A 204 15.45 15.89 23.32
N GLU A 205 16.10 15.77 22.16
CA GLU A 205 17.52 16.08 22.04
C GLU A 205 17.73 17.59 22.26
N LYS A 206 18.65 17.93 23.18
CA LYS A 206 19.09 19.29 23.39
C LYS A 206 20.10 19.63 22.28
N GLY A 207 19.70 20.48 21.34
CA GLY A 207 20.62 20.97 20.32
C GLY A 207 21.79 21.76 20.93
N SER A 208 22.84 21.97 20.15
CA SER A 208 23.99 22.80 20.53
C SER A 208 23.61 24.28 20.87
N ASP A 209 22.44 24.70 20.40
CA ASP A 209 21.81 26.00 20.68
C ASP A 209 20.99 26.00 21.99
N GLY A 210 20.95 24.87 22.73
CA GLY A 210 20.21 24.71 23.96
C GLY A 210 18.69 24.48 23.77
N VAL A 211 18.20 24.45 22.53
CA VAL A 211 16.79 24.19 22.23
C VAL A 211 16.54 22.70 22.34
N VAL A 212 15.58 22.33 23.17
CA VAL A 212 15.10 20.94 23.27
C VAL A 212 14.07 20.72 22.16
N THR A 213 14.43 19.94 21.15
CA THR A 213 13.47 19.48 20.14
C THR A 213 12.44 18.59 20.83
N ARG A 214 11.16 18.97 20.75
CA ARG A 214 10.08 18.11 21.26
C ARG A 214 10.14 16.78 20.54
N SER A 215 10.05 15.68 21.31
CA SER A 215 9.82 14.37 20.72
C SER A 215 8.58 14.43 19.83
N VAL A 216 8.74 14.00 18.61
CA VAL A 216 7.64 13.88 17.63
C VAL A 216 7.01 12.50 17.71
N ASP A 217 7.48 11.65 18.61
CA ASP A 217 6.95 10.31 18.86
C ASP A 217 5.53 10.41 19.43
N GLY A 218 4.76 9.37 19.27
CA GLY A 218 3.40 9.25 19.75
C GLY A 218 2.44 8.81 18.65
N VAL A 219 1.30 8.30 19.07
CA VAL A 219 0.27 7.78 18.17
C VAL A 219 -0.25 8.87 17.24
N ARG A 220 -0.32 8.56 15.97
CA ARG A 220 -0.88 9.43 14.91
C ARG A 220 -1.81 8.65 14.02
N VAL A 221 -2.69 9.36 13.34
CA VAL A 221 -3.53 8.81 12.28
C VAL A 221 -3.23 9.52 10.97
N ARG A 222 -2.95 8.71 9.93
CA ARG A 222 -2.92 9.15 8.52
C ARG A 222 -4.18 8.70 7.82
N TRP A 223 -4.73 9.55 6.98
CA TRP A 223 -5.88 9.26 6.15
C TRP A 223 -5.47 9.08 4.69
N ILE A 224 -5.93 8.01 4.06
CA ILE A 224 -5.63 7.74 2.65
C ILE A 224 -6.89 7.29 1.90
N LEU A 225 -6.90 7.54 0.59
CA LEU A 225 -7.82 6.88 -0.33
C LEU A 225 -7.34 5.44 -0.55
N TYR A 226 -8.16 4.48 -0.18
CA TYR A 226 -7.84 3.06 -0.34
C TYR A 226 -8.55 2.43 -1.54
N ARG A 227 -9.85 2.74 -1.70
CA ARG A 227 -10.66 2.41 -2.87
C ARG A 227 -11.53 3.58 -3.26
N GLY A 228 -11.74 3.77 -4.56
CA GLY A 228 -12.65 4.79 -5.08
C GLY A 228 -12.87 4.65 -6.57
N PRO A 229 -13.73 5.51 -7.16
CA PRO A 229 -13.87 5.59 -8.59
C PRO A 229 -12.53 5.94 -9.27
N ALA A 230 -12.29 5.39 -10.45
CA ALA A 230 -11.07 5.66 -11.20
C ALA A 230 -10.91 7.18 -11.47
N ASN A 231 -9.69 7.67 -11.31
CA ASN A 231 -9.32 9.08 -11.44
C ASN A 231 -10.00 10.02 -10.43
N ALA A 232 -10.68 9.50 -9.42
CA ALA A 232 -11.21 10.32 -8.34
C ALA A 232 -10.11 10.73 -7.36
N ASN A 233 -10.21 11.97 -6.87
CA ASN A 233 -9.30 12.52 -5.88
C ASN A 233 -10.02 12.75 -4.56
N VAL A 234 -9.33 12.51 -3.44
CA VAL A 234 -9.79 12.84 -2.11
C VAL A 234 -8.72 13.67 -1.41
N ARG A 235 -9.12 14.84 -0.92
CA ARG A 235 -8.25 15.70 -0.10
C ARG A 235 -8.68 15.58 1.35
N PHE A 236 -7.72 15.39 2.23
CA PHE A 236 -7.92 15.31 3.68
C PHE A 236 -7.36 16.55 4.37
N ASP A 237 -8.08 17.07 5.35
CA ASP A 237 -7.65 18.20 6.16
C ASP A 237 -8.00 17.98 7.65
N PRO A 238 -7.00 17.64 8.49
CA PRO A 238 -5.62 17.29 8.14
C PRO A 238 -5.52 15.89 7.51
N GLU A 239 -4.50 15.65 6.66
CA GLU A 239 -4.16 14.32 6.16
C GLU A 239 -3.52 13.46 7.27
N VAL A 240 -2.75 14.10 8.14
CA VAL A 240 -2.08 13.48 9.27
C VAL A 240 -2.42 14.26 10.53
N THR A 241 -2.91 13.57 11.56
CA THR A 241 -3.20 14.21 12.84
C THR A 241 -1.91 14.60 13.59
N PRO A 242 -1.95 15.59 14.47
CA PRO A 242 -0.92 15.77 15.48
C PRO A 242 -0.74 14.50 16.33
N ALA A 243 0.44 14.34 16.92
CA ALA A 243 0.68 13.23 17.82
C ALA A 243 -0.25 13.29 19.05
N ALA A 244 -0.71 12.14 19.49
CA ALA A 244 -1.44 12.02 20.75
C ALA A 244 -0.58 12.48 21.92
N VAL A 245 -1.23 12.97 22.96
CA VAL A 245 -0.59 13.12 24.26
C VAL A 245 -0.28 11.73 24.81
N TYR A 246 0.95 11.51 25.23
CA TYR A 246 1.39 10.21 25.75
C TYR A 246 0.44 9.64 26.80
N GLY A 247 0.09 8.38 26.64
CA GLY A 247 -0.82 7.66 27.54
C GLY A 247 -2.27 8.12 27.51
N LYS A 248 -2.67 8.90 26.49
CA LYS A 248 -4.06 9.34 26.29
C LYS A 248 -4.61 8.83 24.95
N PRO A 249 -5.90 8.48 24.90
CA PRO A 249 -6.56 8.18 23.63
C PRO A 249 -6.47 9.36 22.67
N LEU A 250 -6.30 9.07 21.36
CA LEU A 250 -6.35 10.04 20.29
C LEU A 250 -7.74 10.01 19.64
N ASN A 251 -8.46 11.13 19.71
CA ASN A 251 -9.65 11.36 18.89
C ASN A 251 -9.21 12.05 17.59
N ALA A 252 -9.05 11.27 16.53
CA ALA A 252 -8.60 11.75 15.24
C ALA A 252 -9.79 12.12 14.36
N GLU A 253 -9.73 13.30 13.75
CA GLU A 253 -10.74 13.81 12.83
C GLU A 253 -10.08 14.37 11.57
N THR A 254 -10.74 14.19 10.42
CA THR A 254 -10.38 14.85 9.16
C THR A 254 -11.62 15.27 8.40
N LYS A 255 -11.49 16.32 7.58
CA LYS A 255 -12.47 16.69 6.56
C LYS A 255 -12.02 16.12 5.22
N ALA A 256 -12.79 15.18 4.67
CA ALA A 256 -12.53 14.56 3.37
C ALA A 256 -13.38 15.26 2.30
N THR A 257 -12.72 15.85 1.30
CA THR A 257 -13.36 16.48 0.13
C THR A 257 -13.14 15.60 -1.08
N PHE A 258 -14.23 15.28 -1.78
CA PHE A 258 -14.24 14.34 -2.90
C PHE A 258 -14.42 15.07 -4.23
N SER A 259 -13.70 14.63 -5.26
CA SER A 259 -13.77 15.23 -6.60
C SER A 259 -14.93 14.69 -7.45
N ALA A 260 -15.51 13.54 -7.11
CA ALA A 260 -16.55 12.85 -7.87
C ALA A 260 -17.50 12.08 -6.96
N PRO A 261 -18.76 11.85 -7.37
CA PRO A 261 -19.66 10.94 -6.68
C PRO A 261 -19.23 9.48 -6.85
N GLY A 262 -19.62 8.63 -5.92
CA GLY A 262 -19.35 7.19 -5.94
C GLY A 262 -19.10 6.61 -4.57
N ASP A 263 -18.70 5.35 -4.54
CA ASP A 263 -18.36 4.62 -3.32
C ASP A 263 -16.86 4.62 -3.08
N TYR A 264 -16.46 5.01 -1.88
CA TYR A 264 -15.08 5.13 -1.47
C TYR A 264 -14.81 4.29 -0.22
N TRP A 265 -13.60 3.77 -0.11
CA TRP A 265 -13.04 3.30 1.15
C TRP A 265 -11.91 4.23 1.54
N ILE A 266 -12.11 4.91 2.64
CA ILE A 266 -11.09 5.76 3.25
C ILE A 266 -10.46 4.98 4.38
N ARG A 267 -9.15 4.82 4.32
CA ARG A 267 -8.40 4.11 5.35
C ARG A 267 -7.76 5.09 6.30
N ALA A 268 -8.04 4.90 7.59
CA ALA A 268 -7.29 5.51 8.68
C ALA A 268 -6.18 4.54 9.09
N ILE A 269 -4.94 5.01 9.11
CA ILE A 269 -3.75 4.27 9.53
C ILE A 269 -3.29 4.86 10.85
N ALA A 270 -3.46 4.12 11.95
CA ALA A 270 -2.91 4.51 13.24
C ALA A 270 -1.53 3.88 13.42
N SER A 271 -0.55 4.66 13.86
CA SER A 271 0.79 4.17 14.15
C SER A 271 1.37 4.83 15.41
N ASP A 272 2.15 4.04 16.17
CA ASP A 272 2.84 4.43 17.39
C ASP A 272 4.35 4.64 17.20
N VAL A 273 4.82 4.77 15.95
CA VAL A 273 6.20 4.82 15.44
C VAL A 273 6.92 3.46 15.32
N ALA A 274 6.33 2.38 15.81
CA ALA A 274 6.87 1.02 15.73
C ALA A 274 5.88 0.03 15.09
N LEU A 275 4.62 0.11 15.47
CA LEU A 275 3.54 -0.75 14.96
C LEU A 275 2.40 0.09 14.39
N PHE A 276 1.51 -0.55 13.65
CA PHE A 276 0.38 0.13 13.02
C PHE A 276 -0.86 -0.75 12.97
N SER A 277 -2.00 -0.11 12.77
CA SER A 277 -3.28 -0.76 12.47
C SER A 277 -4.10 0.06 11.48
N PHE A 278 -5.10 -0.57 10.90
CA PHE A 278 -5.98 0.02 9.89
C PHE A 278 -7.44 0.04 10.35
N TYR A 279 -8.15 1.08 9.90
CA TYR A 279 -9.60 1.16 10.00
C TYR A 279 -10.18 1.74 8.71
N ASP A 280 -11.03 0.97 8.04
CA ASP A 280 -11.62 1.36 6.76
C ASP A 280 -13.03 1.92 6.95
N ILE A 281 -13.27 3.13 6.46
CA ILE A 281 -14.57 3.81 6.46
C ILE A 281 -15.10 3.81 5.04
N LYS A 282 -16.28 3.21 4.83
CA LYS A 282 -16.97 3.25 3.54
C LYS A 282 -17.76 4.54 3.43
N VAL A 283 -17.48 5.35 2.41
CA VAL A 283 -18.13 6.64 2.19
C VAL A 283 -18.90 6.61 0.89
N ASN A 284 -20.21 6.81 0.96
CA ASN A 284 -21.07 7.00 -0.21
C ASN A 284 -21.20 8.49 -0.52
N VAL A 285 -20.63 8.91 -1.65
CA VAL A 285 -20.64 10.30 -2.12
C VAL A 285 -21.72 10.47 -3.18
N LYS A 286 -22.72 11.31 -2.90
CA LYS A 286 -23.84 11.62 -3.77
C LYS A 286 -23.59 12.93 -4.54
N ARG A 287 -24.32 13.10 -5.64
CA ARG A 287 -24.37 14.38 -6.39
C ARG A 287 -25.24 15.40 -5.67
#